data_e4dcfd0dcb5fdf4771e25c82f9e7f97e
#
_entry.id   e4dcfd0dcb5fdf4771e25c82f9e7f97e
#
_cell.length_a   1.000
_cell.length_b   1.000
_cell.length_c   1.000
_cell.angle_alpha   90.00
_cell.angle_beta   90.00
_cell.angle_gamma   90.00
#
_symmetry.space_group_name_H-M   'P 1'
#
loop_
_entity.id
_entity.type
_entity.pdbx_description
1 polymer ?
#
loop_
_entity_poly.entity_id
_entity_poly.type
_entity_poly.pdbx_seq_one_letter_code
_entity_poly.pdbx_strand_id
1 'polypeptide(L)'
;PIIFLTAKTQEADIVRGLGLGGDDYITKPFSTNELRARVNAHLRRDTREKKYAVSISGVTFHLNAKKAEVNLIGLPLTKSEYEICEYLALHRGQVFSREQIYEAVFGFDGESDDSVISTHIKNIRAKMATVELSPIETVWGVGYKWV
;
A
#
# COMPACT_ATOMS: atom_id res chain seq x y z
N PRO A 1 9.76 -11.19 11.54
CA PRO A 1 10.67 -12.30 11.20
C PRO A 1 10.99 -13.18 12.40
N ILE A 2 11.19 -14.47 12.12
CA ILE A 2 11.54 -15.48 13.13
C ILE A 2 12.89 -16.08 12.77
N ILE A 3 13.82 -16.02 13.72
CA ILE A 3 15.15 -16.61 13.57
C ILE A 3 15.32 -17.70 14.63
N PHE A 4 15.58 -18.93 14.20
CA PHE A 4 15.83 -20.05 15.10
C PHE A 4 17.30 -20.09 15.54
N LEU A 5 17.54 -20.15 16.84
CA LEU A 5 18.86 -20.33 17.44
C LEU A 5 18.93 -21.73 18.05
N THR A 6 19.81 -22.59 17.56
CA THR A 6 19.81 -23.99 17.99
C THR A 6 21.17 -24.65 17.87
N ALA A 7 21.39 -25.70 18.67
CA ALA A 7 22.52 -26.59 18.56
C ALA A 7 22.35 -27.69 17.49
N LYS A 8 21.13 -27.80 16.89
CA LYS A 8 20.84 -28.79 15.83
C LYS A 8 21.44 -28.31 14.53
N THR A 9 22.42 -29.08 14.02
CA THR A 9 23.18 -28.71 12.84
C THR A 9 22.89 -29.60 11.62
N GLN A 10 22.04 -30.62 11.76
CA GLN A 10 21.68 -31.49 10.64
C GLN A 10 20.74 -30.79 9.67
N GLU A 11 20.97 -31.01 8.39
CA GLU A 11 20.17 -30.41 7.32
C GLU A 11 18.68 -30.66 7.48
N ALA A 12 18.26 -31.87 7.87
CA ALA A 12 16.86 -32.20 8.11
C ALA A 12 16.22 -31.34 9.20
N ASP A 13 16.96 -31.01 10.27
CA ASP A 13 16.46 -30.14 11.35
C ASP A 13 16.34 -28.70 10.88
N ILE A 14 17.27 -28.22 10.05
CA ILE A 14 17.25 -26.87 9.47
C ILE A 14 16.04 -26.73 8.54
N VAL A 15 15.83 -27.67 7.66
CA VAL A 15 14.67 -27.66 6.74
C VAL A 15 13.36 -27.69 7.51
N ARG A 16 13.29 -28.50 8.56
CA ARG A 16 12.11 -28.57 9.42
C ARG A 16 11.82 -27.25 10.12
N GLY A 17 12.84 -26.59 10.66
CA GLY A 17 12.71 -25.29 11.33
C GLY A 17 12.19 -24.21 10.38
N LEU A 18 12.73 -24.14 9.17
CA LEU A 18 12.29 -23.21 8.13
C LEU A 18 10.87 -23.56 7.65
N GLY A 19 10.54 -24.84 7.53
CA GLY A 19 9.20 -25.30 7.17
C GLY A 19 8.12 -24.97 8.20
N LEU A 20 8.51 -24.74 9.47
CA LEU A 20 7.60 -24.31 10.55
C LEU A 20 7.38 -22.77 10.58
N GLY A 21 7.86 -22.06 9.60
CA GLY A 21 7.68 -20.60 9.47
C GLY A 21 8.87 -19.77 9.91
N GLY A 22 10.04 -20.37 10.11
CA GLY A 22 11.27 -19.60 10.38
C GLY A 22 11.80 -18.91 9.13
N ASP A 23 12.28 -17.68 9.30
CA ASP A 23 12.88 -16.89 8.21
C ASP A 23 14.38 -17.14 8.08
N ASP A 24 15.02 -17.59 9.15
CA ASP A 24 16.46 -17.89 9.18
C ASP A 24 16.76 -18.91 10.28
N TYR A 25 17.96 -19.47 10.22
CA TYR A 25 18.36 -20.53 11.12
C TYR A 25 19.86 -20.34 11.47
N ILE A 26 20.18 -20.15 12.75
CA ILE A 26 21.54 -19.95 13.23
C ILE A 26 21.91 -21.08 14.16
N THR A 27 22.97 -21.82 13.82
CA THR A 27 23.46 -22.92 14.65
C THR A 27 24.45 -22.43 15.70
N LYS A 28 24.39 -23.04 16.89
CA LYS A 28 25.37 -22.80 17.95
C LYS A 28 26.64 -23.65 17.72
N PRO A 29 27.82 -23.14 18.00
CA PRO A 29 28.14 -21.80 18.50
C PRO A 29 28.02 -20.73 17.41
N PHE A 30 27.54 -19.54 17.75
CA PHE A 30 27.45 -18.39 16.85
C PHE A 30 28.11 -17.16 17.47
N SER A 31 28.60 -16.24 16.65
CA SER A 31 29.09 -14.95 17.12
C SER A 31 27.95 -13.95 17.31
N THR A 32 28.12 -13.04 18.27
CA THR A 32 27.17 -11.94 18.46
C THR A 32 27.08 -11.07 17.20
N ASN A 33 28.19 -10.90 16.48
CA ASN A 33 28.24 -10.14 15.24
C ASN A 33 27.43 -10.81 14.12
N GLU A 34 27.49 -12.13 14.00
CA GLU A 34 26.69 -12.89 13.04
C GLU A 34 25.19 -12.75 13.33
N LEU A 35 24.79 -12.93 14.58
CA LEU A 35 23.40 -12.77 15.00
C LEU A 35 22.88 -11.37 14.69
N ARG A 36 23.64 -10.34 15.07
CA ARG A 36 23.28 -8.94 14.81
C ARG A 36 23.14 -8.64 13.32
N ALA A 37 24.07 -9.13 12.50
CA ALA A 37 24.03 -8.94 11.06
C ALA A 37 22.78 -9.57 10.43
N ARG A 38 22.40 -10.79 10.85
CA ARG A 38 21.22 -11.48 10.35
C ARG A 38 19.92 -10.78 10.80
N VAL A 39 19.83 -10.38 12.05
CA VAL A 39 18.69 -9.63 12.59
C VAL A 39 18.52 -8.31 11.80
N ASN A 40 19.59 -7.56 11.63
CA ASN A 40 19.55 -6.29 10.89
C ASN A 40 19.15 -6.49 9.42
N ALA A 41 19.60 -7.56 8.78
CA ALA A 41 19.23 -7.88 7.40
C ALA A 41 17.73 -8.15 7.27
N HIS A 42 17.16 -8.93 8.19
CA HIS A 42 15.71 -9.22 8.19
C HIS A 42 14.88 -7.98 8.50
N LEU A 43 15.32 -7.14 9.44
CA LEU A 43 14.64 -5.90 9.77
C LEU A 43 14.63 -4.90 8.59
N ARG A 44 15.76 -4.80 7.86
CA ARG A 44 15.80 -3.95 6.65
C ARG A 44 14.84 -4.44 5.59
N ARG A 45 14.76 -5.75 5.37
CA ARG A 45 13.84 -6.36 4.40
C ARG A 45 12.39 -6.10 4.78
N ASP A 46 12.04 -6.34 6.04
CA ASP A 46 10.71 -6.08 6.58
C ASP A 46 10.31 -4.61 6.46
N THR A 47 11.24 -3.70 6.75
CA THR A 47 11.02 -2.25 6.61
C THR A 47 10.80 -1.84 5.14
N ARG A 48 11.52 -2.47 4.19
CA ARG A 48 11.30 -2.21 2.75
C ARG A 48 9.90 -2.64 2.31
N GLU A 49 9.43 -3.77 2.75
CA GLU A 49 8.08 -4.26 2.46
C GLU A 49 7.01 -3.36 3.06
N LYS A 50 7.22 -2.85 4.28
CA LYS A 50 6.29 -1.94 4.96
C LYS A 50 6.27 -0.52 4.39
N LYS A 51 7.34 -0.08 3.74
CA LYS A 51 7.45 1.24 3.11
C LYS A 51 7.08 1.21 1.64
N TYR A 52 6.08 0.44 1.27
CA TYR A 52 5.63 0.42 -0.11
C TYR A 52 4.92 1.72 -0.44
N ALA A 53 5.60 2.61 -1.15
CA ALA A 53 5.09 3.90 -1.57
C ALA A 53 5.23 4.06 -3.08
N VAL A 54 4.21 4.64 -3.70
CA VAL A 54 4.18 4.91 -5.14
C VAL A 54 3.87 6.37 -5.34
N SER A 55 4.66 7.05 -6.18
CA SER A 55 4.41 8.46 -6.55
C SER A 55 3.83 8.52 -7.95
N ILE A 56 2.66 9.12 -8.08
CA ILE A 56 1.93 9.26 -9.34
C ILE A 56 1.38 10.68 -9.43
N SER A 57 1.72 11.40 -10.48
CA SER A 57 1.23 12.77 -10.74
C SER A 57 1.45 13.74 -9.58
N GLY A 58 2.58 13.62 -8.89
CA GLY A 58 2.94 14.47 -7.76
C GLY A 58 2.33 14.06 -6.41
N VAL A 59 1.57 12.99 -6.37
CA VAL A 59 0.99 12.44 -5.15
C VAL A 59 1.73 11.16 -4.77
N THR A 60 2.19 11.07 -3.54
CA THR A 60 2.80 9.87 -2.99
C THR A 60 1.77 9.09 -2.19
N PHE A 61 1.51 7.86 -2.62
CA PHE A 61 0.57 6.95 -1.96
C PHE A 61 1.34 5.95 -1.09
N HIS A 62 1.07 5.97 0.19
CA HIS A 62 1.57 4.96 1.13
C HIS A 62 0.55 3.82 1.21
N LEU A 63 0.73 2.81 0.38
CA LEU A 63 -0.28 1.78 0.14
C LEU A 63 -0.66 0.98 1.39
N ASN A 64 0.30 0.68 2.26
CA ASN A 64 0.02 -0.08 3.48
C ASN A 64 -0.64 0.79 4.56
N ALA A 65 -0.23 2.04 4.68
CA ALA A 65 -0.79 2.98 5.66
C ALA A 65 -2.11 3.60 5.20
N LYS A 66 -2.46 3.47 3.92
CA LYS A 66 -3.63 4.11 3.29
C LYS A 66 -3.64 5.62 3.48
N LYS A 67 -2.49 6.23 3.23
CA LYS A 67 -2.30 7.69 3.32
C LYS A 67 -1.65 8.23 2.06
N ALA A 68 -2.03 9.44 1.69
CA ALA A 68 -1.45 10.17 0.56
C ALA A 68 -0.83 11.47 1.03
N GLU A 69 0.26 11.87 0.37
CA GLU A 69 0.94 13.13 0.65
C GLU A 69 1.42 13.80 -0.62
N VAL A 70 1.57 15.12 -0.54
CA VAL A 70 2.14 15.95 -1.61
C VAL A 70 3.22 16.83 -0.99
N ASN A 71 4.44 16.78 -1.53
CA ASN A 71 5.59 17.52 -1.01
C ASN A 71 5.79 17.32 0.50
N LEU A 72 5.66 16.09 0.97
CA LEU A 72 5.78 15.68 2.38
C LEU A 72 4.66 16.22 3.29
N ILE A 73 3.61 16.81 2.72
CA ILE A 73 2.44 17.27 3.45
C ILE A 73 1.31 16.25 3.27
N GLY A 74 0.82 15.69 4.37
CA GLY A 74 -0.27 14.72 4.33
C GLY A 74 -1.57 15.35 3.83
N LEU A 75 -2.25 14.67 2.92
CA LEU A 75 -3.59 15.07 2.47
C LEU A 75 -4.63 14.50 3.43
N PRO A 76 -5.59 15.31 3.92
CA PRO A 76 -6.60 14.86 4.87
C PRO A 76 -7.74 14.10 4.18
N LEU A 77 -7.40 13.05 3.45
CA LEU A 77 -8.38 12.20 2.77
C LEU A 77 -9.04 11.25 3.76
N THR A 78 -10.35 11.03 3.59
CA THR A 78 -11.03 9.95 4.27
C THR A 78 -10.58 8.61 3.68
N LYS A 79 -10.91 7.49 4.33
CA LYS A 79 -10.58 6.16 3.82
C LYS A 79 -11.15 5.94 2.41
N SER A 80 -12.42 6.28 2.21
CA SER A 80 -13.07 6.13 0.90
C SER A 80 -12.45 7.02 -0.17
N GLU A 81 -12.15 8.27 0.17
CA GLU A 81 -11.47 9.19 -0.73
C GLU A 81 -10.08 8.70 -1.11
N TYR A 82 -9.32 8.20 -0.15
CA TYR A 82 -8.01 7.62 -0.41
C TYR A 82 -8.10 6.42 -1.36
N GLU A 83 -9.02 5.49 -1.09
CA GLU A 83 -9.18 4.29 -1.91
C GLU A 83 -9.59 4.61 -3.36
N ILE A 84 -10.42 5.63 -3.55
CA ILE A 84 -10.77 6.12 -4.89
C ILE A 84 -9.53 6.67 -5.60
N CYS A 85 -8.76 7.51 -4.92
CA CYS A 85 -7.52 8.08 -5.49
C CYS A 85 -6.51 6.99 -5.86
N GLU A 86 -6.28 6.04 -4.96
CA GLU A 86 -5.38 4.91 -5.21
C GLU A 86 -5.80 4.11 -6.44
N TYR A 87 -7.08 3.76 -6.51
CA TYR A 87 -7.61 2.99 -7.63
C TYR A 87 -7.43 3.70 -8.97
N LEU A 88 -7.81 4.98 -9.04
CA LEU A 88 -7.67 5.77 -10.26
C LEU A 88 -6.21 6.01 -10.63
N ALA A 89 -5.37 6.32 -9.66
CA ALA A 89 -3.95 6.63 -9.89
C ALA A 89 -3.16 5.40 -10.37
N LEU A 90 -3.41 4.23 -9.77
CA LEU A 90 -2.76 2.99 -10.20
C LEU A 90 -3.18 2.57 -11.61
N HIS A 91 -4.32 3.04 -12.09
CA HIS A 91 -4.81 2.83 -13.44
C HIS A 91 -4.80 4.13 -14.26
N ARG A 92 -3.75 4.93 -14.07
CA ARG A 92 -3.60 6.23 -14.71
C ARG A 92 -3.88 6.18 -16.21
N GLY A 93 -4.69 7.13 -16.68
CA GLY A 93 -5.08 7.23 -18.08
C GLY A 93 -6.30 6.40 -18.48
N GLN A 94 -6.74 5.47 -17.64
CA GLN A 94 -7.94 4.68 -17.89
C GLN A 94 -9.18 5.38 -17.34
N VAL A 95 -10.25 5.39 -18.12
CA VAL A 95 -11.54 5.98 -17.72
C VAL A 95 -12.40 4.93 -17.02
N PHE A 96 -12.95 5.28 -15.87
CA PHE A 96 -13.86 4.42 -15.11
C PHE A 96 -15.19 5.12 -14.89
N SER A 97 -16.29 4.40 -15.07
CA SER A 97 -17.63 4.90 -14.72
C SER A 97 -17.79 4.98 -13.19
N ARG A 98 -18.79 5.73 -12.73
CA ARG A 98 -19.13 5.78 -11.31
C ARG A 98 -19.41 4.38 -10.75
N GLU A 99 -20.11 3.55 -11.52
CA GLU A 99 -20.42 2.17 -11.14
C GLU A 99 -19.17 1.33 -10.97
N GLN A 100 -18.22 1.43 -11.90
CA GLN A 100 -16.95 0.71 -11.82
C GLN A 100 -16.11 1.12 -10.61
N ILE A 101 -16.06 2.42 -10.34
CA ILE A 101 -15.33 2.94 -9.16
C ILE A 101 -16.02 2.46 -7.88
N TYR A 102 -17.33 2.51 -7.82
CA TYR A 102 -18.10 2.06 -6.66
C TYR A 102 -17.86 0.58 -6.35
N GLU A 103 -17.96 -0.28 -7.36
CA GLU A 103 -17.70 -1.72 -7.20
C GLU A 103 -16.27 -2.00 -6.77
N ALA A 104 -15.28 -1.30 -7.33
CA ALA A 104 -13.87 -1.50 -7.00
C ALA A 104 -13.53 -1.11 -5.56
N VAL A 105 -14.15 -0.04 -5.06
CA VAL A 105 -13.83 0.53 -3.74
C VAL A 105 -14.73 -0.02 -2.64
N PHE A 106 -16.03 -0.16 -2.89
CA PHE A 106 -17.01 -0.58 -1.90
C PHE A 106 -17.48 -2.02 -2.05
N GLY A 107 -17.26 -2.64 -3.21
CA GLY A 107 -17.71 -3.99 -3.49
C GLY A 107 -19.22 -4.07 -3.73
N PHE A 108 -19.73 -5.31 -3.88
CA PHE A 108 -21.16 -5.55 -4.14
C PHE A 108 -22.04 -5.37 -2.90
N ASP A 109 -21.45 -5.39 -1.70
CA ASP A 109 -22.18 -5.27 -0.44
C ASP A 109 -22.31 -3.82 0.07
N GLY A 110 -21.96 -2.84 -0.77
CA GLY A 110 -22.12 -1.43 -0.45
C GLY A 110 -23.60 -1.06 -0.27
N GLU A 111 -23.94 -0.39 0.82
CA GLU A 111 -25.31 0.01 1.13
C GLU A 111 -25.75 1.27 0.39
N SER A 112 -24.83 2.00 -0.23
CA SER A 112 -25.09 3.23 -0.97
C SER A 112 -25.14 2.96 -2.48
N ASP A 113 -25.67 3.89 -3.24
CA ASP A 113 -25.61 3.82 -4.70
C ASP A 113 -24.33 4.54 -5.25
N ASP A 114 -24.12 4.44 -6.56
CA ASP A 114 -22.96 5.00 -7.22
C ASP A 114 -22.93 6.54 -7.25
N SER A 115 -24.02 7.22 -6.88
CA SER A 115 -24.06 8.69 -6.80
C SER A 115 -23.12 9.25 -5.74
N VAL A 116 -22.77 8.45 -4.72
CA VAL A 116 -21.80 8.82 -3.69
C VAL A 116 -20.41 9.10 -4.27
N ILE A 117 -20.08 8.49 -5.41
CA ILE A 117 -18.80 8.70 -6.08
C ILE A 117 -18.63 10.16 -6.50
N SER A 118 -19.66 10.78 -7.08
CA SER A 118 -19.61 12.19 -7.48
C SER A 118 -19.31 13.11 -6.27
N THR A 119 -19.89 12.81 -5.13
CA THR A 119 -19.65 13.56 -3.88
C THR A 119 -18.22 13.37 -3.40
N HIS A 120 -17.71 12.14 -3.41
CA HIS A 120 -16.33 11.88 -3.04
C HIS A 120 -15.33 12.57 -3.98
N ILE A 121 -15.57 12.53 -5.29
CA ILE A 121 -14.73 13.21 -6.28
C ILE A 121 -14.69 14.73 -6.02
N LYS A 122 -15.85 15.33 -5.75
CA LYS A 122 -15.93 16.75 -5.40
C LYS A 122 -15.07 17.09 -4.18
N ASN A 123 -15.17 16.29 -3.13
CA ASN A 123 -14.40 16.50 -1.89
C ASN A 123 -12.91 16.27 -2.11
N ILE A 124 -12.53 15.26 -2.88
CA ILE A 124 -11.14 15.00 -3.25
C ILE A 124 -10.56 16.20 -4.01
N ARG A 125 -11.28 16.70 -5.01
CA ARG A 125 -10.84 17.86 -5.81
C ARG A 125 -10.62 19.10 -4.94
N ALA A 126 -11.50 19.34 -3.98
CA ALA A 126 -11.37 20.46 -3.06
C ALA A 126 -10.08 20.33 -2.21
N LYS A 127 -9.79 19.14 -1.73
CA LYS A 127 -8.56 18.86 -0.95
C LYS A 127 -7.30 18.93 -1.81
N MET A 128 -7.33 18.40 -3.02
CA MET A 128 -6.22 18.49 -3.98
C MET A 128 -5.93 19.92 -4.41
N ALA A 129 -6.95 20.76 -4.51
CA ALA A 129 -6.78 22.18 -4.86
C ALA A 129 -5.94 22.92 -3.83
N THR A 130 -5.95 22.52 -2.55
CA THR A 130 -5.13 23.15 -1.49
C THR A 130 -3.64 22.95 -1.72
N VAL A 131 -3.24 21.94 -2.48
CA VAL A 131 -1.85 21.66 -2.87
C VAL A 131 -1.61 21.89 -4.36
N GLU A 132 -2.50 22.64 -4.99
CA GLU A 132 -2.42 23.04 -6.40
C GLU A 132 -2.38 21.89 -7.41
N LEU A 133 -3.09 20.80 -7.10
CA LEU A 133 -3.19 19.65 -7.98
C LEU A 133 -4.62 19.44 -8.46
N SER A 134 -4.75 18.94 -9.70
CA SER A 134 -6.03 18.58 -10.32
C SER A 134 -5.86 17.29 -11.14
N PRO A 135 -5.57 16.16 -10.47
CA PRO A 135 -5.24 14.92 -11.18
C PRO A 135 -6.45 14.17 -11.72
N ILE A 136 -7.66 14.45 -11.22
CA ILE A 136 -8.86 13.74 -11.65
C ILE A 136 -9.59 14.55 -12.71
N GLU A 137 -9.70 13.97 -13.91
CA GLU A 137 -10.42 14.56 -15.03
C GLU A 137 -11.78 13.88 -15.20
N THR A 138 -12.81 14.69 -15.44
CA THR A 138 -14.15 14.19 -15.80
C THR A 138 -14.17 13.92 -17.30
N VAL A 139 -14.57 12.72 -17.69
CA VAL A 139 -14.85 12.37 -19.09
C VAL A 139 -16.37 12.35 -19.23
N TRP A 140 -16.93 13.40 -19.82
CA TRP A 140 -18.36 13.61 -19.89
C TRP A 140 -19.08 12.44 -20.57
N GLY A 141 -20.13 11.97 -19.91
CA GLY A 141 -20.92 10.84 -20.37
C GLY A 141 -20.30 9.47 -20.11
N VAL A 142 -19.10 9.40 -19.55
CA VAL A 142 -18.39 8.14 -19.27
C VAL A 142 -18.03 8.00 -17.80
N GLY A 143 -17.25 8.93 -17.24
CA GLY A 143 -16.81 8.83 -15.86
C GLY A 143 -15.59 9.70 -15.56
N TYR A 144 -14.62 9.12 -14.86
CA TYR A 144 -13.44 9.82 -14.37
C TYR A 144 -12.18 9.07 -14.73
N LYS A 145 -11.08 9.82 -14.88
CA LYS A 145 -9.74 9.25 -15.05
C LYS A 145 -8.71 10.04 -14.28
N TRP A 146 -7.62 9.41 -13.95
CA TRP A 146 -6.43 10.04 -13.38
C TRP A 146 -5.45 10.43 -14.50
N VAL A 147 -4.97 11.64 -14.50
CA VAL A 147 -4.05 12.16 -15.52
C VAL A 147 -2.63 12.35 -15.03
#